data_76e598414ca331ea35136631f33586c0
#
_entry.id   76e598414ca331ea35136631f33586c0
#
_cell.length_a   1.000
_cell.length_b   1.000
_cell.length_c   1.000
_cell.angle_alpha   90.00
_cell.angle_beta   90.00
_cell.angle_gamma   90.00
#
_symmetry.space_group_name_H-M   'P 1'
#
loop_
_entity.id
_entity.type
_entity.pdbx_description
1 polymer ?
#
loop_
_entity_poly.entity_id
_entity_poly.type
_entity_poly.pdbx_seq_one_letter_code
_entity_poly.pdbx_strand_id
1 'polypeptide(L)'
;EIKQCLVGSEMCIRDRIAEHKLPFDVVYILNKYYAVCGEIIEANGGRLDKFIGDGIMAIFDSTNDINQNCFNAVEAASKISNSMAELNAELKSDFDEEMRFGMGIHAGETIVGMMGYGKTVSETAVGDNVNVAARLEELSKKYKCQLVISKYVADKAQLESKKFKSDTVKIRGRSEPLDILY
;
A
#
# COMPACT_ATOMS: atom_id res chain seq x y z
N GLU A 1 -3.38 -2.13 20.92
CA GLU A 1 -3.00 -0.98 20.07
C GLU A 1 -3.58 -1.16 18.68
N ILE A 2 -4.22 -0.12 18.15
CA ILE A 2 -4.75 -0.10 16.80
C ILE A 2 -3.65 0.46 15.89
N LYS A 3 -3.25 -0.32 14.88
CA LYS A 3 -2.24 0.08 13.90
C LYS A 3 -2.83 0.02 12.50
N GLN A 4 -2.38 0.92 11.63
CA GLN A 4 -2.77 0.90 10.23
C GLN A 4 -1.73 0.20 9.39
N CYS A 5 -2.19 -0.44 8.33
CA CYS A 5 -1.30 -1.02 7.33
C CYS A 5 -1.63 -0.40 5.97
N LEU A 6 -0.62 0.17 5.33
CA LEU A 6 -0.65 0.52 3.92
C LEU A 6 0.07 -0.59 3.15
N VAL A 7 -0.64 -1.26 2.26
CA VAL A 7 -0.03 -2.26 1.38
C VAL A 7 0.10 -1.66 0.00
N GLY A 8 1.33 -1.41 -0.40
CA GLY A 8 1.61 -0.97 -1.76
C GLY A 8 1.60 -2.15 -2.74
N SER A 9 1.20 -1.89 -3.92
CA SER A 9 0.76 -2.78 -4.98
C SER A 9 1.74 -3.84 -5.44
N GLU A 10 1.18 -4.93 -5.92
CA GLU A 10 1.74 -5.63 -7.08
C GLU A 10 1.82 -4.65 -8.25
N MET A 11 2.99 -4.26 -8.60
CA MET A 11 3.25 -3.53 -9.81
C MET A 11 3.09 -4.50 -10.99
N CYS A 12 2.20 -4.22 -11.94
CA CYS A 12 2.09 -4.98 -13.20
C CYS A 12 3.37 -4.96 -14.07
N ILE A 13 4.50 -4.55 -13.49
CA ILE A 13 5.82 -4.59 -14.09
C ILE A 13 6.31 -6.01 -14.26
N ARG A 14 6.06 -6.89 -13.28
CA ARG A 14 6.64 -8.24 -13.26
C ARG A 14 6.22 -9.07 -14.47
N ASP A 15 4.97 -8.98 -14.88
CA ASP A 15 4.46 -9.85 -15.94
C ASP A 15 4.75 -9.31 -17.36
N ARG A 16 4.95 -7.99 -17.52
CA ARG A 16 5.18 -7.37 -18.83
C ARG A 16 6.62 -6.94 -19.06
N ILE A 17 7.27 -6.32 -18.07
CA ILE A 17 8.66 -5.88 -18.22
C ILE A 17 9.61 -7.07 -18.15
N ALA A 18 9.34 -8.07 -17.29
CA ALA A 18 10.18 -9.25 -17.17
C ALA A 18 10.17 -10.15 -18.42
N GLU A 19 9.13 -10.09 -19.27
CA GLU A 19 9.10 -10.84 -20.52
C GLU A 19 10.01 -10.26 -21.61
N HIS A 20 10.33 -8.94 -21.54
CA HIS A 20 11.02 -8.24 -22.63
C HIS A 20 12.25 -7.44 -22.22
N LYS A 21 12.59 -7.37 -20.93
CA LYS A 21 13.71 -6.57 -20.41
C LYS A 21 14.75 -7.42 -19.67
N LEU A 22 15.96 -6.88 -19.56
CA LEU A 22 17.02 -7.54 -18.80
C LEU A 22 16.68 -7.52 -17.30
N PRO A 23 17.07 -8.56 -16.53
CA PRO A 23 16.85 -8.61 -15.09
C PRO A 23 17.37 -7.37 -14.33
N PHE A 24 18.42 -6.75 -14.83
CA PHE A 24 18.99 -5.52 -14.24
C PHE A 24 18.04 -4.32 -14.35
N ASP A 25 17.30 -4.20 -15.45
CA ASP A 25 16.32 -3.12 -15.65
C ASP A 25 15.19 -3.23 -14.65
N VAL A 26 14.71 -4.46 -14.41
CA VAL A 26 13.66 -4.73 -13.42
C VAL A 26 14.11 -4.33 -12.01
N VAL A 27 15.33 -4.72 -11.63
CA VAL A 27 15.92 -4.36 -10.32
C VAL A 27 16.08 -2.85 -10.18
N TYR A 28 16.55 -2.19 -11.24
CA TYR A 28 16.72 -0.72 -11.26
C TYR A 28 15.38 0.01 -11.02
N ILE A 29 14.33 -0.38 -11.76
CA ILE A 29 13.00 0.21 -11.63
C ILE A 29 12.42 -0.03 -10.23
N LEU A 30 12.51 -1.28 -9.73
CA LEU A 30 12.02 -1.61 -8.39
C LEU A 30 12.75 -0.80 -7.31
N ASN A 31 14.06 -0.64 -7.39
CA ASN A 31 14.79 0.17 -6.42
C ASN A 31 14.40 1.65 -6.46
N LYS A 32 14.16 2.22 -7.64
CA LYS A 32 13.63 3.59 -7.75
C LYS A 32 12.23 3.71 -7.12
N TYR A 33 11.36 2.76 -7.44
CA TYR A 33 10.02 2.71 -6.86
C TYR A 33 10.06 2.59 -5.33
N TYR A 34 10.89 1.69 -4.79
CA TYR A 34 11.03 1.51 -3.34
C TYR A 34 11.59 2.75 -2.66
N ALA A 35 12.55 3.45 -3.28
CA ALA A 35 13.11 4.68 -2.74
C ALA A 35 12.03 5.78 -2.65
N VAL A 36 11.32 6.03 -3.74
CA VAL A 36 10.24 7.05 -3.77
C VAL A 36 9.15 6.73 -2.75
N CYS A 37 8.67 5.49 -2.71
CA CYS A 37 7.63 5.10 -1.76
C CYS A 37 8.12 5.16 -0.31
N GLY A 38 9.36 4.68 -0.05
CA GLY A 38 9.95 4.67 1.28
C GLY A 38 10.10 6.06 1.86
N GLU A 39 10.68 6.98 1.10
CA GLU A 39 10.84 8.38 1.51
C GLU A 39 9.49 9.05 1.84
N ILE A 40 8.47 8.82 1.01
CA ILE A 40 7.13 9.39 1.26
C ILE A 40 6.47 8.77 2.50
N ILE A 41 6.57 7.45 2.67
CA ILE A 41 6.01 6.75 3.83
C ILE A 41 6.64 7.28 5.11
N GLU A 42 7.97 7.34 5.19
CA GLU A 42 8.71 7.83 6.36
C GLU A 42 8.44 9.30 6.66
N ALA A 43 8.43 10.15 5.62
CA ALA A 43 8.12 11.57 5.76
C ALA A 43 6.69 11.84 6.27
N ASN A 44 5.78 10.90 6.12
CA ASN A 44 4.41 10.99 6.63
C ASN A 44 4.18 10.17 7.92
N GLY A 45 5.26 9.79 8.63
CA GLY A 45 5.17 9.10 9.91
C GLY A 45 4.79 7.62 9.80
N GLY A 46 4.94 7.03 8.63
CA GLY A 46 4.89 5.59 8.43
C GLY A 46 6.27 4.97 8.57
N ARG A 47 6.32 3.65 8.68
CA ARG A 47 7.55 2.87 8.59
C ARG A 47 7.37 1.71 7.65
N LEU A 48 8.41 1.38 6.91
CA LEU A 48 8.43 0.17 6.08
C LEU A 48 8.47 -1.06 6.98
N ASP A 49 7.59 -2.02 6.73
CA ASP A 49 7.60 -3.31 7.41
C ASP A 49 8.40 -4.34 6.61
N LYS A 50 8.01 -4.55 5.36
CA LYS A 50 8.71 -5.45 4.44
C LYS A 50 8.34 -5.18 2.99
N PHE A 51 9.18 -5.73 2.10
CA PHE A 51 8.86 -5.90 0.69
C PHE A 51 8.26 -7.29 0.46
N ILE A 52 7.21 -7.38 -0.33
CA ILE A 52 6.52 -8.63 -0.69
C ILE A 52 6.49 -8.73 -2.21
N GLY A 53 7.50 -9.40 -2.77
CA GLY A 53 7.70 -9.36 -4.23
C GLY A 53 8.02 -7.94 -4.69
N ASP A 54 7.18 -7.38 -5.52
CA ASP A 54 7.19 -5.97 -5.97
C ASP A 54 6.31 -5.04 -5.10
N GLY A 55 5.65 -5.59 -4.08
CA GLY A 55 4.82 -4.86 -3.15
C GLY A 55 5.58 -4.32 -1.93
N ILE A 56 5.01 -3.29 -1.32
CA ILE A 56 5.49 -2.67 -0.08
C ILE A 56 4.41 -2.82 0.98
N MET A 57 4.81 -3.28 2.15
CA MET A 57 4.00 -3.21 3.36
C MET A 57 4.54 -2.14 4.28
N ALA A 58 3.69 -1.21 4.68
CA ALA A 58 4.02 -0.13 5.59
C ALA A 58 3.03 -0.03 6.74
N ILE A 59 3.49 0.47 7.87
CA ILE A 59 2.71 0.64 9.10
C ILE A 59 2.76 2.10 9.52
N PHE A 60 1.60 2.66 9.81
CA PHE A 60 1.44 4.02 10.35
C PHE A 60 0.99 3.91 11.81
N ASP A 61 1.91 4.07 12.72
CA ASP A 61 1.71 3.94 14.16
C ASP A 61 2.58 4.92 14.97
N SER A 62 3.03 6.01 14.32
CA SER A 62 3.92 6.99 14.93
C SER A 62 3.26 7.81 16.03
N THR A 63 1.94 7.83 16.09
CA THR A 63 1.18 8.54 17.13
C THR A 63 0.24 7.58 17.87
N ASN A 64 -0.22 8.00 19.06
CA ASN A 64 -1.27 7.29 19.79
C ASN A 64 -2.69 7.64 19.26
N ASP A 65 -2.81 8.59 18.33
CA ASP A 65 -4.07 8.99 17.74
C ASP A 65 -4.31 8.25 16.40
N ILE A 66 -5.29 7.36 16.42
CA ILE A 66 -5.72 6.61 15.23
C ILE A 66 -6.17 7.52 14.10
N ASN A 67 -6.77 8.67 14.40
CA ASN A 67 -7.24 9.58 13.37
C ASN A 67 -6.06 10.20 12.63
N GLN A 68 -5.04 10.63 13.37
CA GLN A 68 -3.82 11.18 12.77
C GLN A 68 -3.06 10.12 11.95
N ASN A 69 -2.95 8.90 12.46
CA ASN A 69 -2.29 7.83 11.73
C ASN A 69 -3.05 7.46 10.45
N CYS A 70 -4.40 7.40 10.48
CA CYS A 70 -5.20 7.19 9.27
C CYS A 70 -5.04 8.32 8.26
N PHE A 71 -5.04 9.57 8.72
CA PHE A 71 -4.80 10.73 7.88
C PHE A 71 -3.42 10.66 7.23
N ASN A 72 -2.38 10.36 7.99
CA ASN A 72 -1.01 10.25 7.51
C ASN A 72 -0.87 9.15 6.44
N ALA A 73 -1.53 8.00 6.62
CA ALA A 73 -1.52 6.91 5.65
C ALA A 73 -2.18 7.32 4.32
N VAL A 74 -3.30 8.02 4.37
CA VAL A 74 -4.00 8.51 3.17
C VAL A 74 -3.19 9.61 2.47
N GLU A 75 -2.59 10.53 3.23
CA GLU A 75 -1.69 11.54 2.69
C GLU A 75 -0.47 10.92 1.98
N ALA A 76 0.15 9.92 2.60
CA ALA A 76 1.24 9.18 1.97
C ALA A 76 0.80 8.54 0.66
N ALA A 77 -0.36 7.87 0.64
CA ALA A 77 -0.90 7.25 -0.57
C ALA A 77 -1.17 8.29 -1.69
N SER A 78 -1.70 9.46 -1.34
CA SER A 78 -1.91 10.55 -2.31
C SER A 78 -0.59 11.06 -2.89
N LYS A 79 0.43 11.26 -2.05
CA LYS A 79 1.77 11.68 -2.50
C LYS A 79 2.45 10.63 -3.36
N ILE A 80 2.36 9.35 -2.98
CA ILE A 80 2.87 8.24 -3.80
C ILE A 80 2.21 8.26 -5.18
N SER A 81 0.88 8.42 -5.24
CA SER A 81 0.15 8.48 -6.51
C SER A 81 0.69 9.60 -7.43
N ASN A 82 0.95 10.78 -6.88
CA ASN A 82 1.50 11.90 -7.64
C ASN A 82 2.95 11.62 -8.10
N SER A 83 3.81 11.15 -7.20
CA SER A 83 5.21 10.85 -7.52
C SER A 83 5.37 9.70 -8.52
N MET A 84 4.41 8.77 -8.58
CA MET A 84 4.42 7.72 -9.59
C MET A 84 4.16 8.25 -11.00
N ALA A 85 3.39 9.33 -11.15
CA ALA A 85 3.23 9.98 -12.45
C ALA A 85 4.56 10.61 -12.92
N GLU A 86 5.30 11.24 -12.01
CA GLU A 86 6.62 11.80 -12.28
C GLU A 86 7.64 10.69 -12.62
N LEU A 87 7.66 9.62 -11.83
CA LEU A 87 8.53 8.47 -12.08
C LEU A 87 8.24 7.80 -13.44
N ASN A 88 6.98 7.67 -13.81
CA ASN A 88 6.59 7.17 -15.13
C ASN A 88 7.08 8.09 -16.26
N ALA A 89 7.00 9.41 -16.07
CA ALA A 89 7.52 10.37 -17.04
C ALA A 89 9.05 10.31 -17.17
N GLU A 90 9.78 10.14 -16.07
CA GLU A 90 11.23 9.94 -16.07
C GLU A 90 11.65 8.65 -16.79
N LEU A 91 10.96 7.56 -16.51
CA LEU A 91 11.30 6.25 -17.07
C LEU A 91 10.81 6.04 -18.50
N LYS A 92 9.96 6.91 -19.03
CA LYS A 92 9.37 6.78 -20.38
C LYS A 92 10.39 6.76 -21.51
N SER A 93 11.57 7.40 -21.32
CA SER A 93 12.66 7.37 -22.31
C SER A 93 13.34 6.01 -22.40
N ASP A 94 13.34 5.26 -21.30
CA ASP A 94 14.07 4.00 -21.19
C ASP A 94 13.13 2.78 -21.27
N PHE A 95 11.84 3.02 -20.98
CA PHE A 95 10.81 1.98 -20.90
C PHE A 95 9.52 2.47 -21.57
N ASP A 96 9.05 1.76 -22.58
CA ASP A 96 7.83 2.10 -23.33
C ASP A 96 6.54 1.87 -22.53
N GLU A 97 6.60 1.20 -21.40
CA GLU A 97 5.43 0.83 -20.60
C GLU A 97 5.29 1.66 -19.33
N GLU A 98 4.06 2.06 -19.06
CA GLU A 98 3.67 2.81 -17.87
C GLU A 98 3.48 1.88 -16.66
N MET A 99 4.16 2.19 -15.57
CA MET A 99 3.99 1.46 -14.31
C MET A 99 2.60 1.76 -13.73
N ARG A 100 1.84 0.71 -13.50
CA ARG A 100 0.56 0.78 -12.80
C ARG A 100 0.72 0.18 -11.41
N PHE A 101 0.09 0.79 -10.45
CA PHE A 101 0.12 0.34 -9.07
C PHE A 101 -1.26 0.51 -8.41
N GLY A 102 -1.50 -0.26 -7.38
CA GLY A 102 -2.67 -0.14 -6.53
C GLY A 102 -2.25 -0.03 -5.07
N MET A 103 -3.06 0.52 -4.24
CA MET A 103 -2.84 0.64 -2.79
C MET A 103 -4.09 0.24 -2.04
N GLY A 104 -3.90 -0.48 -0.92
CA GLY A 104 -4.95 -0.83 0.01
C GLY A 104 -4.64 -0.27 1.39
N ILE A 105 -5.58 0.45 2.01
CA ILE A 105 -5.40 0.94 3.38
C ILE A 105 -6.52 0.40 4.27
N HIS A 106 -6.10 -0.23 5.35
CA HIS A 106 -7.00 -0.71 6.41
C HIS A 106 -6.42 -0.42 7.78
N ALA A 107 -7.27 -0.20 8.77
CA ALA A 107 -6.84 0.03 10.13
C ALA A 107 -7.58 -0.91 11.10
N GLY A 108 -6.85 -1.39 12.08
CA GLY A 108 -7.39 -2.28 13.10
C GLY A 108 -6.31 -2.78 14.06
N GLU A 109 -6.71 -3.56 15.03
CA GLU A 109 -5.80 -4.17 15.99
C GLU A 109 -4.86 -5.13 15.28
N THR A 110 -3.57 -4.94 15.49
CA THR A 110 -2.52 -5.73 14.86
C THR A 110 -1.41 -5.96 15.88
N ILE A 111 -0.89 -7.18 15.90
CA ILE A 111 0.26 -7.53 16.74
C ILE A 111 1.51 -7.19 15.96
N VAL A 112 2.37 -6.39 16.57
CA VAL A 112 3.71 -6.12 16.05
C VAL A 112 4.72 -6.77 16.97
N GLY A 113 5.64 -7.53 16.42
CA GLY A 113 6.66 -8.24 17.19
C GLY A 113 7.77 -8.81 16.32
N MET A 114 8.82 -9.26 17.01
CA MET A 114 9.96 -9.91 16.34
C MET A 114 9.56 -11.29 15.84
N MET A 115 9.71 -11.53 14.56
CA MET A 115 9.40 -12.82 13.91
C MET A 115 10.51 -13.24 12.97
N GLY A 116 10.76 -14.52 12.91
CA GLY A 116 11.77 -15.10 12.04
C GLY A 116 12.63 -16.16 12.73
N TYR A 117 13.72 -16.51 12.07
CA TYR A 117 14.67 -17.49 12.57
C TYR A 117 16.12 -17.04 12.30
N GLY A 118 16.99 -17.19 13.28
CA GLY A 118 18.42 -16.89 13.17
C GLY A 118 18.69 -15.43 12.79
N LYS A 119 19.37 -15.21 11.65
CA LYS A 119 19.72 -13.86 11.15
C LYS A 119 18.58 -13.16 10.41
N THR A 120 17.48 -13.87 10.14
CA THR A 120 16.31 -13.34 9.43
C THR A 120 15.16 -12.98 10.36
N VAL A 121 15.48 -12.56 11.58
CA VAL A 121 14.49 -12.04 12.54
C VAL A 121 14.27 -10.56 12.26
N SER A 122 13.01 -10.17 12.05
CA SER A 122 12.61 -8.78 11.86
C SER A 122 11.36 -8.46 12.66
N GLU A 123 11.21 -7.20 13.06
CA GLU A 123 9.94 -6.73 13.58
C GLU A 123 8.93 -6.66 12.43
N THR A 124 7.75 -7.21 12.63
CA THR A 124 6.70 -7.23 11.61
C THR A 124 5.31 -7.26 12.23
N ALA A 125 4.33 -6.74 11.48
CA ALA A 125 2.94 -6.81 11.85
C ALA A 125 2.30 -8.13 11.39
N VAL A 126 1.49 -8.71 12.28
CA VAL A 126 0.69 -9.92 12.01
C VAL A 126 -0.72 -9.71 12.53
N GLY A 127 -1.69 -10.11 11.73
CA GLY A 127 -3.09 -10.05 12.08
C GLY A 127 -4.01 -10.06 10.87
N ASP A 128 -5.31 -10.24 11.12
CA ASP A 128 -6.33 -10.24 10.07
C ASP A 128 -6.33 -8.92 9.27
N ASN A 129 -6.09 -7.78 9.96
CA ASN A 129 -6.10 -6.47 9.32
C ASN A 129 -5.00 -6.29 8.25
N VAL A 130 -3.86 -6.98 8.39
CA VAL A 130 -2.82 -7.01 7.35
C VAL A 130 -3.34 -7.69 6.10
N ASN A 131 -4.02 -8.83 6.27
CA ASN A 131 -4.64 -9.56 5.15
C ASN A 131 -5.75 -8.75 4.50
N VAL A 132 -6.54 -8.02 5.29
CA VAL A 132 -7.58 -7.11 4.76
C VAL A 132 -6.94 -6.02 3.91
N ALA A 133 -5.88 -5.36 4.37
CA ALA A 133 -5.19 -4.33 3.60
C ALA A 133 -4.68 -4.88 2.25
N ALA A 134 -4.07 -6.07 2.24
CA ALA A 134 -3.64 -6.74 1.01
C ALA A 134 -4.83 -7.04 0.06
N ARG A 135 -5.99 -7.46 0.60
CA ARG A 135 -7.18 -7.70 -0.21
C ARG A 135 -7.79 -6.41 -0.78
N LEU A 136 -7.70 -5.29 -0.04
CA LEU A 136 -8.11 -3.99 -0.56
C LEU A 136 -7.20 -3.55 -1.72
N GLU A 137 -5.90 -3.80 -1.61
CA GLU A 137 -4.97 -3.56 -2.71
C GLU A 137 -5.39 -4.36 -3.96
N GLU A 138 -5.61 -5.68 -3.86
CA GLU A 138 -6.07 -6.52 -4.98
C GLU A 138 -7.35 -5.96 -5.64
N LEU A 139 -8.24 -5.35 -4.86
CA LEU A 139 -9.47 -4.75 -5.37
C LEU A 139 -9.22 -3.50 -6.22
N SER A 140 -8.08 -2.82 -6.09
CA SER A 140 -7.72 -1.68 -6.94
C SER A 140 -7.77 -2.05 -8.43
N LYS A 141 -7.34 -3.27 -8.78
CA LYS A 141 -7.41 -3.82 -10.15
C LYS A 141 -8.86 -3.98 -10.60
N LYS A 142 -9.73 -4.51 -9.75
CA LYS A 142 -11.16 -4.70 -10.04
C LYS A 142 -11.87 -3.37 -10.30
N TYR A 143 -11.60 -2.38 -9.44
CA TYR A 143 -12.24 -1.05 -9.53
C TYR A 143 -11.51 -0.09 -10.47
N LYS A 144 -10.37 -0.50 -11.04
CA LYS A 144 -9.53 0.31 -11.94
C LYS A 144 -9.17 1.67 -11.31
N CYS A 145 -8.74 1.63 -10.05
CA CYS A 145 -8.33 2.79 -9.27
C CYS A 145 -6.96 2.53 -8.64
N GLN A 146 -6.32 3.59 -8.14
CA GLN A 146 -5.02 3.49 -7.50
C GLN A 146 -5.10 3.26 -5.99
N LEU A 147 -6.25 3.54 -5.38
CA LEU A 147 -6.41 3.46 -3.93
C LEU A 147 -7.78 2.87 -3.58
N VAL A 148 -7.77 1.89 -2.69
CA VAL A 148 -8.97 1.35 -2.04
C VAL A 148 -8.76 1.41 -0.53
N ILE A 149 -9.66 2.03 0.18
CA ILE A 149 -9.60 2.16 1.64
C ILE A 149 -10.85 1.59 2.30
N SER A 150 -10.72 1.07 3.51
CA SER A 150 -11.90 0.74 4.29
C SER A 150 -12.63 2.02 4.74
N LYS A 151 -13.96 1.95 4.83
CA LYS A 151 -14.76 3.08 5.32
C LYS A 151 -14.29 3.53 6.71
N TYR A 152 -13.86 2.61 7.56
CA TYR A 152 -13.28 2.93 8.87
C TYR A 152 -12.09 3.89 8.77
N VAL A 153 -11.15 3.65 7.85
CA VAL A 153 -10.02 4.55 7.60
C VAL A 153 -10.49 5.91 7.10
N ALA A 154 -11.44 5.93 6.16
CA ALA A 154 -11.97 7.19 5.64
C ALA A 154 -12.62 8.05 6.72
N ASP A 155 -13.42 7.43 7.60
CA ASP A 155 -14.08 8.10 8.71
C ASP A 155 -13.06 8.65 9.72
N LYS A 156 -12.00 7.86 10.03
CA LYS A 156 -10.93 8.27 10.94
C LYS A 156 -10.05 9.39 10.35
N ALA A 157 -9.74 9.32 9.07
CA ALA A 157 -9.01 10.36 8.35
C ALA A 157 -9.88 11.58 8.01
N GLN A 158 -11.17 11.60 8.40
CA GLN A 158 -12.13 12.67 8.17
C GLN A 158 -12.29 13.02 6.67
N LEU A 159 -12.24 12.02 5.81
CA LEU A 159 -12.41 12.23 4.37
C LEU A 159 -13.88 12.52 4.04
N GLU A 160 -14.09 13.42 3.10
CA GLU A 160 -15.41 13.68 2.53
C GLU A 160 -15.87 12.50 1.67
N SER A 161 -16.54 11.52 2.26
CA SER A 161 -16.97 10.27 1.60
C SER A 161 -17.75 10.49 0.29
N LYS A 162 -18.41 11.64 0.14
CA LYS A 162 -19.15 12.01 -1.07
C LYS A 162 -18.27 12.21 -2.32
N LYS A 163 -16.96 12.40 -2.14
CA LYS A 163 -16.00 12.57 -3.24
C LYS A 163 -15.51 11.23 -3.81
N PHE A 164 -15.84 10.13 -3.16
CA PHE A 164 -15.37 8.79 -3.51
C PHE A 164 -16.55 7.91 -3.91
N LYS A 165 -16.28 6.93 -4.73
CA LYS A 165 -17.21 5.82 -4.95
C LYS A 165 -17.11 4.86 -3.76
N SER A 166 -18.19 4.15 -3.47
CA SER A 166 -18.26 3.20 -2.36
C SER A 166 -18.87 1.88 -2.81
N ASP A 167 -18.47 0.81 -2.16
CA ASP A 167 -19.04 -0.53 -2.33
C ASP A 167 -18.94 -1.30 -1.01
N THR A 168 -19.70 -2.38 -0.89
CA THR A 168 -19.62 -3.31 0.24
C THR A 168 -19.13 -4.65 -0.29
N VAL A 169 -17.97 -5.09 0.21
CA VAL A 169 -17.26 -6.26 -0.32
C VAL A 169 -17.11 -7.37 0.71
N LYS A 170 -17.22 -8.60 0.25
CA LYS A 170 -16.90 -9.78 1.07
C LYS A 170 -15.40 -10.05 1.01
N ILE A 171 -14.71 -9.95 2.13
CA ILE A 171 -13.29 -10.29 2.26
C ILE A 171 -13.19 -11.76 2.67
N ARG A 172 -12.38 -12.52 1.95
CA ARG A 172 -12.16 -13.95 2.27
C ARG A 172 -11.56 -14.08 3.68
N GLY A 173 -12.19 -14.90 4.50
CA GLY A 173 -11.77 -15.13 5.89
C GLY A 173 -12.52 -14.27 6.91
N ARG A 174 -13.36 -13.31 6.49
CA ARG A 174 -14.22 -12.54 7.39
C ARG A 174 -15.68 -12.96 7.25
N SER A 175 -16.39 -13.00 8.38
CA SER A 175 -17.83 -13.28 8.42
C SER A 175 -18.67 -12.09 7.95
N GLU A 176 -18.19 -10.88 8.23
CA GLU A 176 -18.90 -9.65 7.92
C GLU A 176 -18.35 -8.97 6.66
N PRO A 177 -19.23 -8.42 5.81
CA PRO A 177 -18.82 -7.61 4.69
C PRO A 177 -18.11 -6.34 5.17
N LEU A 178 -17.24 -5.78 4.32
CA LEU A 178 -16.49 -4.56 4.58
C LEU A 178 -16.92 -3.45 3.64
N ASP A 179 -17.30 -2.31 4.19
CA ASP A 179 -17.55 -1.10 3.42
C ASP A 179 -16.21 -0.45 3.02
N ILE A 180 -16.11 -0.11 1.75
CA ILE A 180 -14.90 0.46 1.14
C ILE A 180 -15.21 1.74 0.37
N LEU A 181 -14.16 2.57 0.19
CA LEU A 181 -14.15 3.71 -0.73
C LEU A 181 -12.99 3.56 -1.71
N TYR A 182 -13.19 4.08 -2.94
CA TYR A 182 -12.22 4.00 -4.02
C TYR A 182 -12.40 5.13 -5.05
#